data_08b31815da9d4d36fdf035045d330b97
#
_entry.id   08b31815da9d4d36fdf035045d330b97
#
_cell.length_a   1.000
_cell.length_b   1.000
_cell.length_c   1.000
_cell.angle_alpha   90.00
_cell.angle_beta   90.00
_cell.angle_gamma   90.00
#
_symmetry.space_group_name_H-M   'P 1'
#
loop_
_entity.id
_entity.type
_entity.pdbx_description
1 polymer ?
#
loop_
_entity_poly.entity_id
_entity_poly.type
_entity_poly.pdbx_seq_one_letter_code
_entity_poly.pdbx_strand_id
1 'polypeptide(L)'
;MKQYRFPILFGTILAKLFTAFCIWHSPRRRKLTREEIDHYMAIIEKLPARAEGIQAFTSRIRPWAEADDGKPVFMLNLIRFYPQLHTFTGAPEFKGTPEEANAYYEKSITSLWLSHAAYPVFAGASQAKNLINIHPEKDWGRVVVCRYPSRRRFLKLLSDPSYAPMEPYKFIALEIDLVPVSGEMVIPDLRLIVGGSLLALFLAVNWFRAARRGQH
;
A
#
# COMPACT_ATOMS: atom_id res chain seq x y z
N MET A 1 23.09 19.69 35.78
CA MET A 1 21.92 18.82 35.44
C MET A 1 20.85 19.46 34.53
N LYS A 2 20.53 20.78 34.63
CA LYS A 2 19.56 21.45 33.73
C LYS A 2 19.97 21.46 32.26
N GLN A 3 21.26 21.46 31.96
CA GLN A 3 21.83 21.59 30.60
C GLN A 3 21.49 20.43 29.66
N TYR A 4 21.32 19.22 30.18
CA TYR A 4 21.07 18.02 29.38
C TYR A 4 19.58 17.64 29.27
N ARG A 5 18.69 18.35 29.96
CA ARG A 5 17.26 17.99 29.97
C ARG A 5 16.59 18.11 28.59
N PHE A 6 16.91 19.16 27.84
CA PHE A 6 16.33 19.34 26.50
C PHE A 6 16.77 18.27 25.50
N PRO A 7 18.08 17.99 25.29
CA PRO A 7 18.49 16.97 24.32
C PRO A 7 17.98 15.58 24.71
N ILE A 8 17.90 15.25 26.01
CA ILE A 8 17.35 13.98 26.47
C ILE A 8 15.85 13.89 26.14
N LEU A 9 15.06 14.91 26.49
CA LEU A 9 13.62 14.95 26.22
C LEU A 9 13.34 14.88 24.72
N PHE A 10 14.05 15.69 23.93
CA PHE A 10 13.88 15.73 22.48
C PHE A 10 14.26 14.40 21.84
N GLY A 11 15.40 13.81 22.22
CA GLY A 11 15.79 12.48 21.74
C GLY A 11 14.80 11.38 22.12
N THR A 12 14.25 11.45 23.33
CA THR A 12 13.21 10.50 23.78
C THR A 12 11.95 10.60 22.92
N ILE A 13 11.51 11.81 22.58
CA ILE A 13 10.35 12.02 21.71
C ILE A 13 10.62 11.43 20.31
N LEU A 14 11.78 11.72 19.71
CA LEU A 14 12.14 11.19 18.41
C LEU A 14 12.23 9.66 18.41
N ALA A 15 12.80 9.08 19.47
CA ALA A 15 12.88 7.62 19.62
C ALA A 15 11.50 6.98 19.73
N LYS A 16 10.56 7.58 20.49
CA LYS A 16 9.17 7.11 20.55
C LYS A 16 8.46 7.20 19.22
N LEU A 17 8.62 8.30 18.48
CA LEU A 17 8.04 8.47 17.14
C LEU A 17 8.60 7.42 16.16
N PHE A 18 9.90 7.18 16.17
CA PHE A 18 10.52 6.16 15.34
C PHE A 18 10.05 4.74 15.71
N THR A 19 9.94 4.44 16.99
CA THR A 19 9.41 3.15 17.46
C THR A 19 7.96 2.94 16.99
N ALA A 20 7.10 3.96 17.14
CA ALA A 20 5.73 3.91 16.64
C ALA A 20 5.67 3.70 15.13
N PHE A 21 6.53 4.41 14.38
CA PHE A 21 6.67 4.21 12.93
C PHE A 21 7.10 2.77 12.59
N CYS A 22 8.10 2.22 13.29
CA CYS A 22 8.56 0.84 13.04
C CYS A 22 7.46 -0.20 13.32
N ILE A 23 6.65 0.00 14.37
CA ILE A 23 5.51 -0.88 14.67
C ILE A 23 4.44 -0.79 13.57
N TRP A 24 4.14 0.41 13.11
CA TRP A 24 3.21 0.63 11.99
C TRP A 24 3.73 0.01 10.69
N HIS A 25 4.99 0.29 10.33
CA HIS A 25 5.61 -0.14 9.07
C HIS A 25 5.85 -1.65 9.01
N SER A 26 6.26 -2.26 10.11
CA SER A 26 6.62 -3.68 10.20
C SER A 26 6.05 -4.30 11.47
N PRO A 27 4.73 -4.55 11.51
CA PRO A 27 4.13 -5.21 12.65
C PRO A 27 4.72 -6.62 12.84
N ARG A 28 4.50 -7.20 14.01
CA ARG A 28 4.99 -8.55 14.33
C ARG A 28 4.66 -9.52 13.20
N ARG A 29 5.68 -10.23 12.71
CA ARG A 29 5.55 -11.29 11.71
C ARG A 29 4.78 -12.46 12.33
N ARG A 30 3.54 -12.60 11.95
CA ARG A 30 2.68 -13.71 12.36
C ARG A 30 1.95 -14.21 11.12
N LYS A 31 2.07 -15.51 10.84
CA LYS A 31 1.35 -16.16 9.75
C LYS A 31 -0.15 -16.10 9.99
N LEU A 32 -0.93 -16.08 8.92
CA LEU A 32 -2.38 -16.23 8.96
C LEU A 32 -2.75 -17.60 9.56
N THR A 33 -3.76 -17.63 10.40
CA THR A 33 -4.38 -18.89 10.83
C THR A 33 -5.49 -19.28 9.84
N ARG A 34 -5.90 -20.55 9.89
CA ARG A 34 -6.97 -21.05 9.04
C ARG A 34 -8.29 -20.33 9.32
N GLU A 35 -8.61 -20.10 10.59
CA GLU A 35 -9.80 -19.36 11.02
C GLU A 35 -9.80 -17.91 10.53
N GLU A 36 -8.63 -17.26 10.53
CA GLU A 36 -8.50 -15.90 9.97
C GLU A 36 -8.75 -15.90 8.46
N ILE A 37 -8.20 -16.88 7.74
CA ILE A 37 -8.41 -17.01 6.29
C ILE A 37 -9.89 -17.24 5.98
N ASP A 38 -10.54 -18.18 6.68
CA ASP A 38 -11.95 -18.48 6.47
C ASP A 38 -12.83 -17.28 6.79
N HIS A 39 -12.51 -16.53 7.84
CA HIS A 39 -13.18 -15.28 8.18
C HIS A 39 -13.08 -14.24 7.05
N TYR A 40 -11.87 -13.99 6.52
CA TYR A 40 -11.70 -13.04 5.43
C TYR A 40 -12.38 -13.50 4.14
N MET A 41 -12.29 -14.79 3.80
CA MET A 41 -12.95 -15.33 2.62
C MET A 41 -14.46 -15.17 2.70
N ALA A 42 -15.07 -15.45 3.84
CA ALA A 42 -16.51 -15.30 4.05
C ALA A 42 -17.01 -13.84 3.88
N ILE A 43 -16.14 -12.85 4.13
CA ILE A 43 -16.46 -11.44 3.87
C ILE A 43 -16.25 -11.12 2.38
N ILE A 44 -15.11 -11.53 1.81
CA ILE A 44 -14.74 -11.23 0.42
C ILE A 44 -15.75 -11.84 -0.56
N GLU A 45 -16.27 -13.02 -0.28
CA GLU A 45 -17.27 -13.70 -1.11
C GLU A 45 -18.61 -12.94 -1.20
N LYS A 46 -18.87 -12.04 -0.26
CA LYS A 46 -20.07 -11.18 -0.24
C LYS A 46 -19.86 -9.81 -0.90
N LEU A 47 -18.63 -9.51 -1.35
CA LEU A 47 -18.34 -8.26 -2.03
C LEU A 47 -19.08 -8.18 -3.38
N PRO A 48 -19.34 -6.95 -3.87
CA PRO A 48 -19.92 -6.76 -5.20
C PRO A 48 -19.14 -7.51 -6.27
N ALA A 49 -19.85 -7.96 -7.31
CA ALA A 49 -19.22 -8.69 -8.40
C ALA A 49 -18.08 -7.88 -9.02
N ARG A 50 -16.92 -8.51 -9.15
CA ARG A 50 -15.78 -7.99 -9.91
C ARG A 50 -15.95 -8.37 -11.38
N ALA A 51 -15.28 -7.67 -12.28
CA ALA A 51 -15.30 -7.97 -13.71
C ALA A 51 -14.96 -9.43 -14.03
N GLU A 52 -14.08 -10.07 -13.24
CA GLU A 52 -13.68 -11.48 -13.38
C GLU A 52 -14.57 -12.49 -12.62
N GLY A 53 -15.51 -11.98 -11.82
CA GLY A 53 -16.30 -12.78 -10.90
C GLY A 53 -15.60 -13.08 -9.58
N ILE A 54 -16.40 -13.06 -8.49
CA ILE A 54 -15.88 -13.23 -7.13
C ILE A 54 -15.29 -14.63 -6.90
N GLN A 55 -15.85 -15.65 -7.51
CA GLN A 55 -15.39 -17.03 -7.38
C GLN A 55 -13.99 -17.23 -8.01
N ALA A 56 -13.76 -16.66 -9.18
CA ALA A 56 -12.45 -16.69 -9.83
C ALA A 56 -11.38 -16.00 -8.98
N PHE A 57 -11.73 -14.90 -8.33
CA PHE A 57 -10.83 -14.20 -7.40
C PHE A 57 -10.56 -15.03 -6.14
N THR A 58 -11.59 -15.55 -5.48
CA THR A 58 -11.44 -16.33 -4.24
C THR A 58 -10.69 -17.64 -4.43
N SER A 59 -10.85 -18.29 -5.61
CA SER A 59 -10.07 -19.50 -5.95
C SER A 59 -8.57 -19.25 -6.04
N ARG A 60 -8.13 -18.03 -6.34
CA ARG A 60 -6.71 -17.66 -6.40
C ARG A 60 -6.19 -17.08 -5.08
N ILE A 61 -6.99 -16.28 -4.40
CA ILE A 61 -6.53 -15.58 -3.19
C ILE A 61 -6.44 -16.52 -1.97
N ARG A 62 -7.31 -17.54 -1.88
CA ARG A 62 -7.28 -18.50 -0.77
C ARG A 62 -5.97 -19.30 -0.71
N PRO A 63 -5.51 -20.01 -1.76
CA PRO A 63 -4.22 -20.71 -1.72
C PRO A 63 -3.04 -19.78 -1.45
N TRP A 64 -3.10 -18.58 -1.99
CA TRP A 64 -2.08 -17.57 -1.70
C TRP A 64 -2.08 -17.16 -0.23
N ALA A 65 -3.23 -17.00 0.41
CA ALA A 65 -3.34 -16.70 1.83
C ALA A 65 -2.85 -17.86 2.71
N GLU A 66 -3.17 -19.11 2.35
CA GLU A 66 -2.73 -20.32 3.05
C GLU A 66 -1.21 -20.50 3.01
N ALA A 67 -0.56 -20.07 1.94
CA ALA A 67 0.89 -20.06 1.82
C ALA A 67 1.59 -18.89 2.55
N ASP A 68 0.90 -18.20 3.50
CA ASP A 68 1.45 -17.03 4.18
C ASP A 68 2.71 -17.37 5.00
N ASP A 69 3.75 -16.57 4.82
CA ASP A 69 5.02 -16.65 5.55
C ASP A 69 5.19 -15.52 6.59
N GLY A 70 4.17 -14.66 6.73
CA GLY A 70 4.17 -13.51 7.64
C GLY A 70 5.06 -12.36 7.19
N LYS A 71 5.62 -12.41 5.99
CA LYS A 71 6.49 -11.36 5.44
C LYS A 71 5.69 -10.28 4.72
N PRO A 72 6.31 -9.11 4.46
CA PRO A 72 5.75 -8.11 3.57
C PRO A 72 5.49 -8.68 2.17
N VAL A 73 4.43 -8.18 1.54
CA VAL A 73 4.09 -8.49 0.15
C VAL A 73 3.96 -7.19 -0.64
N PHE A 74 4.39 -7.24 -1.89
CA PHE A 74 4.26 -6.15 -2.83
C PHE A 74 3.22 -6.53 -3.88
N MET A 75 2.19 -5.70 -4.03
CA MET A 75 1.17 -5.89 -5.05
C MET A 75 1.57 -5.10 -6.28
N LEU A 76 2.04 -5.80 -7.30
CA LEU A 76 2.31 -5.25 -8.61
C LEU A 76 0.98 -5.12 -9.34
N ASN A 77 0.59 -3.89 -9.64
CA ASN A 77 -0.58 -3.56 -10.45
C ASN A 77 -0.11 -3.18 -11.83
N LEU A 78 -0.42 -3.99 -12.82
CA LEU A 78 -0.27 -3.67 -14.23
C LEU A 78 -1.62 -3.17 -14.73
N ILE A 79 -1.68 -1.93 -15.20
CA ILE A 79 -2.92 -1.18 -15.41
C ILE A 79 -3.01 -0.72 -16.85
N ARG A 80 -4.21 -0.89 -17.44
CA ARG A 80 -4.62 -0.30 -18.70
C ARG A 80 -5.99 0.35 -18.51
N PHE A 81 -6.10 1.64 -18.82
CA PHE A 81 -7.38 2.31 -18.79
C PHE A 81 -8.27 1.85 -19.96
N TYR A 82 -9.56 1.71 -19.68
CA TYR A 82 -10.53 1.52 -20.74
C TYR A 82 -10.67 2.78 -21.60
N PRO A 83 -11.02 2.66 -22.90
CA PRO A 83 -11.30 3.83 -23.73
C PRO A 83 -12.52 4.63 -23.24
N GLN A 84 -13.45 3.96 -22.58
CA GLN A 84 -14.67 4.50 -21.97
C GLN A 84 -14.93 3.75 -20.66
N LEU A 85 -15.75 4.35 -19.80
CA LEU A 85 -16.14 3.67 -18.54
C LEU A 85 -16.78 2.31 -18.84
N HIS A 86 -16.24 1.28 -18.22
CA HIS A 86 -16.74 -0.08 -18.35
C HIS A 86 -17.97 -0.30 -17.48
N THR A 87 -18.99 -0.95 -18.01
CA THR A 87 -20.23 -1.27 -17.29
C THR A 87 -20.28 -2.75 -16.95
N PHE A 88 -20.67 -3.06 -15.71
CA PHE A 88 -20.93 -4.42 -15.23
C PHE A 88 -22.05 -4.38 -14.18
N THR A 89 -22.58 -5.53 -13.81
CA THR A 89 -23.65 -5.61 -12.79
C THR A 89 -23.16 -5.06 -11.45
N GLY A 90 -23.78 -3.99 -10.97
CA GLY A 90 -23.37 -3.30 -9.74
C GLY A 90 -22.31 -2.21 -9.96
N ALA A 91 -21.99 -1.85 -11.20
CA ALA A 91 -21.15 -0.71 -11.50
C ALA A 91 -21.76 0.59 -10.97
N PRO A 92 -20.99 1.48 -10.34
CA PRO A 92 -21.49 2.77 -9.92
C PRO A 92 -21.72 3.69 -11.12
N GLU A 93 -22.69 4.58 -11.02
CA GLU A 93 -22.79 5.70 -11.95
C GLU A 93 -21.64 6.68 -11.70
N PHE A 94 -20.93 7.02 -12.75
CA PHE A 94 -19.87 8.02 -12.70
C PHE A 94 -19.90 8.88 -13.96
N LYS A 95 -19.80 10.20 -13.76
CA LYS A 95 -19.74 11.18 -14.86
C LYS A 95 -18.30 11.66 -14.98
N GLY A 96 -17.61 11.23 -16.03
CA GLY A 96 -16.22 11.58 -16.27
C GLY A 96 -15.48 10.53 -17.09
N THR A 97 -14.18 10.65 -17.14
CA THR A 97 -13.31 9.71 -17.87
C THR A 97 -12.89 8.52 -16.96
N PRO A 98 -12.38 7.44 -17.54
CA PRO A 98 -11.79 6.34 -16.77
C PRO A 98 -10.67 6.80 -15.82
N GLU A 99 -9.83 7.73 -16.26
CA GLU A 99 -8.75 8.28 -15.43
C GLU A 99 -9.29 9.06 -14.23
N GLU A 100 -10.37 9.82 -14.42
CA GLU A 100 -11.05 10.53 -13.32
C GLU A 100 -11.70 9.57 -12.32
N ALA A 101 -12.32 8.50 -12.80
CA ALA A 101 -12.90 7.47 -11.94
C ALA A 101 -11.81 6.76 -11.10
N ASN A 102 -10.67 6.43 -11.72
CA ASN A 102 -9.54 5.86 -10.99
C ASN A 102 -8.92 6.87 -10.01
N ALA A 103 -8.79 8.14 -10.37
CA ALA A 103 -8.30 9.17 -9.45
C ALA A 103 -9.23 9.35 -8.25
N TYR A 104 -10.54 9.28 -8.46
CA TYR A 104 -11.52 9.27 -7.39
C TYR A 104 -11.33 8.06 -6.46
N TYR A 105 -11.17 6.86 -7.02
CA TYR A 105 -10.86 5.65 -6.26
C TYR A 105 -9.58 5.82 -5.44
N GLU A 106 -8.46 6.18 -6.06
CA GLU A 106 -7.15 6.31 -5.40
C GLU A 106 -7.22 7.33 -4.24
N LYS A 107 -7.86 8.48 -4.46
CA LYS A 107 -8.06 9.49 -3.42
C LYS A 107 -8.89 8.96 -2.25
N SER A 108 -9.98 8.25 -2.55
CA SER A 108 -10.91 7.74 -1.54
C SER A 108 -10.30 6.66 -0.65
N ILE A 109 -9.38 5.84 -1.18
CA ILE A 109 -8.76 4.75 -0.41
C ILE A 109 -7.41 5.10 0.23
N THR A 110 -6.85 6.29 -0.04
CA THR A 110 -5.51 6.64 0.45
C THR A 110 -5.40 6.58 1.98
N SER A 111 -6.37 7.14 2.71
CA SER A 111 -6.38 7.09 4.17
C SER A 111 -6.55 5.67 4.70
N LEU A 112 -7.37 4.87 4.02
CA LEU A 112 -7.59 3.47 4.37
C LEU A 112 -6.32 2.64 4.12
N TRP A 113 -5.60 2.84 3.01
CA TRP A 113 -4.31 2.22 2.77
C TRP A 113 -3.32 2.50 3.89
N LEU A 114 -3.17 3.78 4.26
CA LEU A 114 -2.26 4.18 5.34
C LEU A 114 -2.65 3.57 6.69
N SER A 115 -3.94 3.44 7.00
CA SER A 115 -4.41 2.77 8.22
C SER A 115 -4.03 1.29 8.28
N HIS A 116 -3.91 0.64 7.12
CA HIS A 116 -3.41 -0.73 6.97
C HIS A 116 -1.88 -0.82 6.80
N ALA A 117 -1.16 0.30 6.97
CA ALA A 117 0.28 0.41 6.74
C ALA A 117 0.70 0.00 5.32
N ALA A 118 -0.22 0.20 4.37
CA ALA A 118 0.02 0.01 2.95
C ALA A 118 0.32 1.36 2.29
N TYR A 119 1.22 1.36 1.33
CA TYR A 119 1.57 2.56 0.57
C TYR A 119 2.23 2.17 -0.75
N PRO A 120 2.12 3.01 -1.80
CA PRO A 120 2.84 2.78 -3.04
C PRO A 120 4.34 3.01 -2.82
N VAL A 121 5.15 2.08 -3.31
CA VAL A 121 6.63 2.19 -3.34
C VAL A 121 7.14 2.59 -4.71
N PHE A 122 6.31 2.39 -5.73
CA PHE A 122 6.56 2.82 -7.10
C PHE A 122 5.23 3.09 -7.81
N ALA A 123 5.20 4.13 -8.63
CA ALA A 123 4.13 4.39 -9.59
C ALA A 123 4.73 5.08 -10.81
N GLY A 124 4.38 4.60 -12.00
CA GLY A 124 4.87 5.16 -13.25
C GLY A 124 3.93 4.87 -14.42
N ALA A 125 3.81 5.83 -15.33
CA ALA A 125 3.17 5.62 -16.61
C ALA A 125 4.15 4.96 -17.59
N SER A 126 3.63 4.12 -18.46
CA SER A 126 4.41 3.60 -19.59
C SER A 126 4.79 4.75 -20.54
N GLN A 127 6.03 4.77 -20.99
CA GLN A 127 6.53 5.78 -21.94
C GLN A 127 6.27 5.37 -23.39
N ALA A 128 6.02 4.08 -23.63
CA ALA A 128 5.79 3.48 -24.95
C ALA A 128 5.03 2.16 -24.79
N LYS A 129 4.67 1.53 -25.90
CA LYS A 129 4.25 0.14 -25.91
C LYS A 129 5.36 -0.78 -25.39
N ASN A 130 4.99 -1.95 -24.91
CA ASN A 130 5.96 -2.94 -24.44
C ASN A 130 7.04 -3.20 -25.50
N LEU A 131 8.32 -3.02 -25.14
CA LEU A 131 9.44 -3.20 -26.08
C LEU A 131 9.62 -4.67 -26.48
N ILE A 132 9.31 -5.59 -25.56
CA ILE A 132 9.20 -7.02 -25.84
C ILE A 132 7.78 -7.41 -25.48
N ASN A 133 6.97 -7.74 -26.49
CA ASN A 133 5.56 -8.01 -26.31
C ASN A 133 5.15 -9.27 -27.07
N ILE A 134 5.12 -10.40 -26.35
CA ILE A 134 4.67 -11.69 -26.87
C ILE A 134 3.13 -11.74 -26.93
N HIS A 135 2.48 -10.85 -26.15
CA HIS A 135 1.03 -10.73 -26.03
C HIS A 135 0.60 -9.29 -26.33
N PRO A 136 0.46 -8.88 -27.61
CA PRO A 136 0.16 -7.50 -28.01
C PRO A 136 -1.10 -6.92 -27.39
N GLU A 137 -2.05 -7.77 -27.02
CA GLU A 137 -3.28 -7.40 -26.34
C GLU A 137 -3.06 -6.92 -24.88
N LYS A 138 -1.86 -7.17 -24.32
CA LYS A 138 -1.48 -6.84 -22.94
C LYS A 138 -0.51 -5.67 -22.84
N ASP A 139 -0.69 -4.64 -23.66
CA ASP A 139 0.06 -3.39 -23.49
C ASP A 139 -0.44 -2.65 -22.25
N TRP A 140 0.44 -2.52 -21.25
CA TRP A 140 0.13 -1.84 -19.99
C TRP A 140 0.49 -0.37 -20.06
N GLY A 141 -0.44 0.51 -19.67
CA GLY A 141 -0.25 1.96 -19.67
C GLY A 141 0.33 2.52 -18.37
N ARG A 142 0.21 1.77 -17.26
CA ARG A 142 0.68 2.22 -15.93
C ARG A 142 1.06 1.04 -15.05
N VAL A 143 2.08 1.26 -14.23
CA VAL A 143 2.52 0.30 -13.22
C VAL A 143 2.45 0.95 -11.85
N VAL A 144 1.86 0.26 -10.88
CA VAL A 144 1.86 0.69 -9.47
C VAL A 144 2.25 -0.49 -8.59
N VAL A 145 3.25 -0.31 -7.75
CA VAL A 145 3.66 -1.32 -6.77
C VAL A 145 3.30 -0.83 -5.38
N CYS A 146 2.36 -1.52 -4.73
CA CYS A 146 1.94 -1.21 -3.37
C CYS A 146 2.54 -2.20 -2.38
N ARG A 147 3.23 -1.69 -1.36
CA ARG A 147 3.72 -2.50 -0.26
C ARG A 147 2.63 -2.69 0.80
N TYR A 148 2.48 -3.93 1.25
CA TYR A 148 1.72 -4.30 2.44
C TYR A 148 2.64 -4.99 3.43
N PRO A 149 2.55 -4.71 4.74
CA PRO A 149 3.46 -5.32 5.73
C PRO A 149 3.20 -6.82 5.95
N SER A 150 2.10 -7.36 5.47
CA SER A 150 1.77 -8.80 5.45
C SER A 150 0.56 -9.07 4.56
N ARG A 151 0.34 -10.34 4.18
CA ARG A 151 -0.89 -10.81 3.51
C ARG A 151 -2.13 -10.55 4.36
N ARG A 152 -2.01 -10.67 5.70
CA ARG A 152 -3.09 -10.31 6.63
C ARG A 152 -3.56 -8.87 6.45
N ARG A 153 -2.66 -7.90 6.29
CA ARG A 153 -3.03 -6.49 6.11
C ARG A 153 -3.72 -6.25 4.78
N PHE A 154 -3.33 -6.96 3.74
CA PHE A 154 -4.02 -6.91 2.46
C PHE A 154 -5.44 -7.50 2.54
N LEU A 155 -5.60 -8.70 3.13
CA LEU A 155 -6.92 -9.31 3.32
C LEU A 155 -7.82 -8.46 4.21
N LYS A 156 -7.25 -7.85 5.26
CA LYS A 156 -7.98 -6.94 6.14
C LYS A 156 -8.48 -5.70 5.39
N LEU A 157 -7.67 -5.13 4.49
CA LEU A 157 -8.10 -4.04 3.61
C LEU A 157 -9.27 -4.48 2.73
N LEU A 158 -9.16 -5.61 2.04
CA LEU A 158 -10.21 -6.11 1.17
C LEU A 158 -11.52 -6.39 1.90
N SER A 159 -11.43 -6.73 3.19
CA SER A 159 -12.58 -7.04 4.06
C SER A 159 -13.08 -5.82 4.82
N ASP A 160 -12.47 -4.64 4.64
CA ASP A 160 -12.90 -3.42 5.31
C ASP A 160 -14.22 -2.92 4.69
N PRO A 161 -15.25 -2.66 5.51
CA PRO A 161 -16.53 -2.14 5.00
C PRO A 161 -16.41 -0.83 4.22
N SER A 162 -15.38 -0.03 4.51
CA SER A 162 -15.11 1.24 3.81
C SER A 162 -14.48 1.02 2.43
N TYR A 163 -13.91 -0.16 2.16
CA TYR A 163 -13.27 -0.48 0.88
C TYR A 163 -14.29 -0.89 -0.19
N ALA A 164 -15.26 -1.72 0.18
CA ALA A 164 -16.23 -2.30 -0.74
C ALA A 164 -16.98 -1.26 -1.62
N PRO A 165 -17.44 -0.10 -1.10
CA PRO A 165 -18.10 0.90 -1.93
C PRO A 165 -17.17 1.60 -2.92
N MET A 166 -15.85 1.60 -2.66
CA MET A 166 -14.86 2.32 -3.48
C MET A 166 -14.27 1.43 -4.58
N GLU A 167 -14.17 0.14 -4.36
CA GLU A 167 -13.55 -0.80 -5.30
C GLU A 167 -14.16 -0.78 -6.71
N PRO A 168 -15.49 -0.69 -6.90
CA PRO A 168 -16.10 -0.66 -8.23
C PRO A 168 -15.64 0.50 -9.11
N TYR A 169 -15.27 1.67 -8.54
CA TYR A 169 -14.74 2.79 -9.31
C TYR A 169 -13.41 2.45 -10.01
N LYS A 170 -12.62 1.58 -9.42
CA LYS A 170 -11.42 1.03 -10.06
C LYS A 170 -11.80 0.18 -11.28
N PHE A 171 -12.79 -0.71 -11.15
CA PHE A 171 -13.14 -1.67 -12.19
C PHE A 171 -13.95 -1.09 -13.34
N ILE A 172 -14.65 0.04 -13.16
CA ILE A 172 -15.21 0.79 -14.29
C ILE A 172 -14.15 1.55 -15.08
N ALA A 173 -13.00 1.85 -14.46
CA ALA A 173 -11.96 2.70 -15.02
C ALA A 173 -10.91 1.92 -15.80
N LEU A 174 -10.54 0.72 -15.34
CA LEU A 174 -9.33 0.07 -15.81
C LEU A 174 -9.40 -1.46 -15.76
N GLU A 175 -8.64 -2.04 -16.66
CA GLU A 175 -8.21 -3.42 -16.63
C GLU A 175 -6.93 -3.55 -15.82
N ILE A 176 -6.80 -4.60 -15.03
CA ILE A 176 -5.68 -4.77 -14.12
C ILE A 176 -5.26 -6.22 -13.98
N ASP A 177 -3.97 -6.48 -14.10
CA ASP A 177 -3.36 -7.66 -13.52
C ASP A 177 -2.75 -7.30 -12.17
N LEU A 178 -3.21 -7.96 -11.12
CA LEU A 178 -2.72 -7.80 -9.75
C LEU A 178 -1.86 -9.00 -9.38
N VAL A 179 -0.55 -8.79 -9.31
CA VAL A 179 0.42 -9.85 -9.06
C VAL A 179 1.06 -9.66 -7.68
N PRO A 180 0.87 -10.61 -6.74
CA PRO A 180 1.60 -10.56 -5.47
C PRO A 180 3.04 -11.01 -5.67
N VAL A 181 4.00 -10.16 -5.28
CA VAL A 181 5.44 -10.44 -5.39
C VAL A 181 6.12 -10.31 -4.04
N SER A 182 7.14 -11.12 -3.80
CA SER A 182 8.05 -10.96 -2.67
C SER A 182 9.11 -9.91 -3.00
N GLY A 183 9.46 -9.05 -2.05
CA GLY A 183 10.59 -8.14 -2.23
C GLY A 183 11.90 -8.90 -1.97
N GLU A 184 12.67 -9.15 -3.02
CA GLU A 184 14.03 -9.69 -2.90
C GLU A 184 15.02 -8.56 -2.55
N MET A 185 14.82 -7.40 -3.15
CA MET A 185 15.55 -6.18 -2.86
C MET A 185 14.63 -4.98 -2.89
N VAL A 186 14.57 -4.23 -1.79
CA VAL A 186 13.79 -2.99 -1.68
C VAL A 186 14.72 -1.88 -1.21
N ILE A 187 15.04 -0.97 -2.12
CA ILE A 187 15.91 0.17 -1.84
C ILE A 187 15.18 1.45 -2.24
N PRO A 188 15.12 2.44 -1.37
CA PRO A 188 15.61 2.45 0.01
C PRO A 188 14.60 1.85 1.00
N ASP A 189 15.07 1.22 2.08
CA ASP A 189 14.20 0.84 3.20
C ASP A 189 13.72 2.13 3.89
N LEU A 190 12.40 2.33 3.95
CA LEU A 190 11.79 3.54 4.53
C LEU A 190 12.21 3.76 6.00
N ARG A 191 12.50 2.69 6.74
CA ARG A 191 13.00 2.78 8.11
C ARG A 191 14.36 3.45 8.19
N LEU A 192 15.25 3.17 7.23
CA LEU A 192 16.55 3.81 7.16
C LEU A 192 16.42 5.30 6.82
N ILE A 193 15.51 5.65 5.91
CA ILE A 193 15.25 7.06 5.56
C ILE A 193 14.71 7.80 6.78
N VAL A 194 13.68 7.28 7.42
CA VAL A 194 13.07 7.92 8.59
C VAL A 194 14.04 7.98 9.77
N GLY A 195 14.72 6.87 10.09
CA GLY A 195 15.71 6.83 11.16
C GLY A 195 16.89 7.78 10.93
N GLY A 196 17.40 7.80 9.71
CA GLY A 196 18.48 8.72 9.32
C GLY A 196 18.05 10.19 9.40
N SER A 197 16.84 10.52 8.96
CA SER A 197 16.30 11.87 9.05
C SER A 197 16.10 12.34 10.49
N LEU A 198 15.59 11.46 11.36
CA LEU A 198 15.43 11.77 12.79
C LEU A 198 16.79 11.95 13.49
N LEU A 199 17.77 11.12 13.16
CA LEU A 199 19.13 11.28 13.66
C LEU A 199 19.75 12.59 13.19
N ALA A 200 19.63 12.92 11.90
CA ALA A 200 20.12 14.17 11.35
C ALA A 200 19.47 15.38 12.02
N LEU A 201 18.15 15.36 12.22
CA LEU A 201 17.42 16.40 12.94
C LEU A 201 17.93 16.55 14.38
N PHE A 202 18.10 15.45 15.10
CA PHE A 202 18.63 15.45 16.47
C PHE A 202 20.02 16.09 16.53
N LEU A 203 20.92 15.69 15.66
CA LEU A 203 22.27 16.22 15.59
C LEU A 203 22.27 17.71 15.21
N ALA A 204 21.49 18.11 14.22
CA ALA A 204 21.40 19.51 13.78
C ALA A 204 20.89 20.44 14.91
N VAL A 205 19.81 20.06 15.59
CA VAL A 205 19.25 20.85 16.69
C VAL A 205 20.27 20.99 17.85
N ASN A 206 20.95 19.89 18.20
CA ASN A 206 21.96 19.96 19.27
C ASN A 206 23.17 20.78 18.87
N TRP A 207 23.62 20.72 17.61
CA TRP A 207 24.71 21.53 17.09
C TRP A 207 24.36 23.03 17.12
N PHE A 208 23.18 23.44 16.62
CA PHE A 208 22.72 24.84 16.69
C PHE A 208 22.64 25.35 18.13
N ARG A 209 22.19 24.50 19.07
CA ARG A 209 22.14 24.87 20.49
C ARG A 209 23.54 25.05 21.11
N ALA A 210 24.47 24.20 20.73
CA ALA A 210 25.86 24.31 21.17
C ALA A 210 26.54 25.58 20.61
N ALA A 211 26.38 25.83 19.31
CA ALA A 211 26.92 27.02 18.65
C ALA A 211 26.43 28.34 19.25
N ARG A 212 25.13 28.43 19.57
CA ARG A 212 24.58 29.63 20.25
C ARG A 212 25.10 29.84 21.67
N ARG A 213 25.53 28.77 22.36
CA ARG A 213 26.10 28.86 23.71
C ARG A 213 27.57 29.27 23.73
N GLY A 214 28.30 29.01 22.65
CA GLY A 214 29.71 29.41 22.50
C GLY A 214 29.90 30.89 22.13
N GLN A 215 28.83 31.65 21.89
CA GLN A 215 28.86 33.05 21.53
C GLN A 215 28.58 33.99 22.75
N HIS A 216 28.40 33.40 23.92
CA HIS A 216 28.28 34.08 25.23
C HIS A 216 29.35 33.61 26.18
#